data_95b8efebe3d9ab5fbd9d09032959857f
#
_entry.id   95b8efebe3d9ab5fbd9d09032959857f
#
_cell.length_a   1.000
_cell.length_b   1.000
_cell.length_c   1.000
_cell.angle_alpha   90.00
_cell.angle_beta   90.00
_cell.angle_gamma   90.00
#
_symmetry.space_group_name_H-M   'P 1'
#
loop_
_entity.id
_entity.type
_entity.pdbx_description
1 polymer ?
#
loop_
_entity_poly.entity_id
_entity_poly.type
_entity_poly.pdbx_seq_one_letter_code
_entity_poly.pdbx_strand_id
1 'polypeptide(L)'
;MISQTLISTDHYLSYAWRCCLFSGKRNAVFPSLEMANHQLCEPYLSHLIVDMETLTTSRLEALETLRQPNLCNRGLHIYLLASKDDPAQMSFLRAAGPFHVIARDLSVVPFRQALLVPPERSIHAPLFPATEWKILSSLARGLTMKRIARQLNLPYHRVVYRLNTQLRLLGLPDRQSLIHLLHRLTLNRHHQTL
;
A
#
# COMPACT_ATOMS: atom_id res chain seq x y z
N MET A 1 -0.25 -10.32 23.91
CA MET A 1 -1.62 -9.81 23.66
C MET A 1 -1.62 -9.21 22.26
N ILE A 2 -2.46 -9.68 21.34
CA ILE A 2 -2.45 -9.23 19.93
C ILE A 2 -3.09 -7.84 19.85
N SER A 3 -2.37 -6.85 19.39
CA SER A 3 -2.85 -5.49 19.13
C SER A 3 -3.05 -5.31 17.63
N GLN A 4 -4.15 -4.67 17.23
CA GLN A 4 -4.53 -4.46 15.84
C GLN A 4 -4.91 -3.00 15.63
N THR A 5 -4.50 -2.44 14.51
CA THR A 5 -4.79 -1.05 14.15
C THR A 5 -5.39 -0.96 12.76
N LEU A 6 -6.50 -0.25 12.66
CA LEU A 6 -7.14 0.11 11.40
C LEU A 6 -6.89 1.58 11.08
N ILE A 7 -6.46 1.86 9.86
CA ILE A 7 -6.38 3.22 9.29
C ILE A 7 -7.49 3.35 8.26
N SER A 8 -8.54 4.12 8.58
CA SER A 8 -9.67 4.37 7.68
C SER A 8 -10.48 5.56 8.18
N THR A 9 -11.03 6.34 7.25
CA THR A 9 -12.03 7.36 7.53
C THR A 9 -13.46 6.87 7.30
N ASP A 10 -13.64 5.62 6.88
CA ASP A 10 -14.95 4.99 6.72
C ASP A 10 -15.56 4.65 8.08
N HIS A 11 -16.65 5.31 8.42
CA HIS A 11 -17.36 5.11 9.68
C HIS A 11 -17.98 3.71 9.81
N TYR A 12 -18.48 3.14 8.71
CA TYR A 12 -19.09 1.80 8.71
C TYR A 12 -18.04 0.72 8.95
N LEU A 13 -16.90 0.82 8.22
CA LEU A 13 -15.78 -0.09 8.42
C LEU A 13 -15.21 0.03 9.85
N SER A 14 -15.07 1.25 10.35
CA SER A 14 -14.60 1.53 11.71
C SER A 14 -15.53 0.96 12.77
N TYR A 15 -16.85 1.05 12.58
CA TYR A 15 -17.84 0.45 13.46
C TYR A 15 -17.78 -1.08 13.41
N ALA A 16 -17.79 -1.67 12.22
CA ALA A 16 -17.70 -3.11 12.05
C ALA A 16 -16.39 -3.67 12.65
N TRP A 17 -15.29 -2.93 12.54
CA TRP A 17 -14.00 -3.26 13.15
C TRP A 17 -14.10 -3.41 14.66
N ARG A 18 -14.72 -2.43 15.33
CA ARG A 18 -14.85 -2.41 16.80
C ARG A 18 -15.84 -3.44 17.32
N CYS A 19 -16.98 -3.62 16.63
CA CYS A 19 -18.11 -4.39 17.15
C CYS A 19 -18.14 -5.84 16.67
N CYS A 20 -17.75 -6.10 15.40
CA CYS A 20 -18.01 -7.38 14.75
C CYS A 20 -16.75 -8.21 14.50
N LEU A 21 -15.63 -7.56 14.19
CA LEU A 21 -14.45 -8.27 13.72
C LEU A 21 -13.55 -8.75 14.87
N PHE A 22 -13.36 -7.95 15.89
CA PHE A 22 -12.37 -8.21 16.94
C PHE A 22 -12.83 -7.78 18.33
N SER A 23 -14.03 -8.15 18.72
CA SER A 23 -14.53 -7.90 20.08
C SER A 23 -13.58 -8.50 21.13
N GLY A 24 -13.17 -7.70 22.11
CA GLY A 24 -12.32 -8.13 23.24
C GLY A 24 -10.81 -8.04 23.03
N LYS A 25 -10.32 -7.59 21.86
CA LYS A 25 -8.88 -7.34 21.61
C LYS A 25 -8.57 -5.82 21.71
N ARG A 26 -7.28 -5.47 21.91
CA ARG A 26 -6.85 -4.07 21.81
C ARG A 26 -6.91 -3.61 20.36
N ASN A 27 -8.01 -2.96 20.00
CA ASN A 27 -8.27 -2.46 18.67
C ASN A 27 -8.21 -0.93 18.67
N ALA A 28 -7.42 -0.35 17.80
CA ALA A 28 -7.37 1.09 17.57
C ALA A 28 -7.82 1.41 16.14
N VAL A 29 -8.47 2.55 15.98
CA VAL A 29 -8.87 3.07 14.65
C VAL A 29 -8.41 4.51 14.56
N PHE A 30 -7.71 4.83 13.50
CA PHE A 30 -7.20 6.17 13.20
C PHE A 30 -7.61 6.59 11.80
N PRO A 31 -7.84 7.88 11.56
CA PRO A 31 -8.18 8.39 10.22
C PRO A 31 -6.96 8.50 9.29
N SER A 32 -5.73 8.54 9.82
CA SER A 32 -4.50 8.64 9.04
C SER A 32 -3.33 7.92 9.69
N LEU A 33 -2.29 7.62 8.89
CA LEU A 33 -1.05 7.03 9.40
C LEU A 33 -0.30 7.98 10.34
N GLU A 34 -0.38 9.28 10.11
CA GLU A 34 0.26 10.29 10.96
C GLU A 34 -0.33 10.29 12.36
N MET A 35 -1.65 10.25 12.47
CA MET A 35 -2.33 10.18 13.78
C MET A 35 -2.08 8.84 14.51
N ALA A 36 -1.78 7.79 13.77
CA ALA A 36 -1.43 6.48 14.31
C ALA A 36 0.05 6.35 14.68
N ASN A 37 0.89 7.35 14.44
CA ASN A 37 2.36 7.22 14.54
C ASN A 37 2.82 6.64 15.88
N HIS A 38 2.25 7.08 17.00
CA HIS A 38 2.56 6.53 18.32
C HIS A 38 2.21 5.03 18.38
N GLN A 39 1.03 4.64 17.89
CA GLN A 39 0.58 3.25 17.87
C GLN A 39 1.44 2.39 16.94
N LEU A 40 1.92 2.96 15.84
CA LEU A 40 2.82 2.26 14.91
C LEU A 40 4.20 1.95 15.53
N CYS A 41 4.60 2.67 16.57
CA CYS A 41 5.84 2.40 17.31
C CYS A 41 5.67 1.33 18.41
N GLU A 42 4.45 0.97 18.76
CA GLU A 42 4.17 0.01 19.82
C GLU A 42 4.71 -1.40 19.50
N PRO A 43 5.51 -2.02 20.36
CA PRO A 43 6.17 -3.31 20.06
C PRO A 43 5.17 -4.47 19.96
N TYR A 44 3.97 -4.33 20.51
CA TYR A 44 2.94 -5.36 20.52
C TYR A 44 1.96 -5.27 19.35
N LEU A 45 2.11 -4.28 18.46
CA LEU A 45 1.29 -4.17 17.27
C LEU A 45 1.61 -5.33 16.32
N SER A 46 0.63 -6.19 16.10
CA SER A 46 0.81 -7.39 15.26
C SER A 46 0.16 -7.24 13.88
N HIS A 47 -0.92 -6.47 13.79
CA HIS A 47 -1.66 -6.29 12.55
C HIS A 47 -1.95 -4.80 12.32
N LEU A 48 -1.54 -4.31 11.17
CA LEU A 48 -1.88 -2.99 10.66
C LEU A 48 -2.73 -3.14 9.41
N ILE A 49 -3.92 -2.61 9.43
CA ILE A 49 -4.83 -2.62 8.29
C ILE A 49 -4.99 -1.20 7.79
N VAL A 50 -4.75 -0.99 6.49
CA VAL A 50 -4.82 0.34 5.87
C VAL A 50 -5.84 0.30 4.74
N ASP A 51 -6.90 1.09 4.87
CA ASP A 51 -7.91 1.28 3.84
C ASP A 51 -7.41 2.28 2.79
N MET A 52 -6.86 1.75 1.70
CA MET A 52 -6.26 2.55 0.62
C MET A 52 -7.29 3.43 -0.12
N GLU A 53 -8.57 3.16 0.04
CA GLU A 53 -9.63 3.91 -0.64
C GLU A 53 -10.07 5.16 0.11
N THR A 54 -9.83 5.22 1.41
CA THR A 54 -10.28 6.32 2.28
C THR A 54 -9.15 7.13 2.90
N LEU A 55 -7.90 6.92 2.46
CA LEU A 55 -6.76 7.67 2.96
C LEU A 55 -6.91 9.17 2.71
N THR A 56 -6.55 9.95 3.71
CA THR A 56 -6.47 11.42 3.62
C THR A 56 -5.21 11.90 2.92
N THR A 57 -4.14 11.11 2.97
CA THR A 57 -2.88 11.31 2.25
C THR A 57 -2.89 10.56 0.92
N SER A 58 -1.93 10.86 0.04
CA SER A 58 -1.80 10.09 -1.19
C SER A 58 -1.43 8.63 -0.88
N ARG A 59 -1.98 7.70 -1.67
CA ARG A 59 -1.68 6.27 -1.52
C ARG A 59 -0.19 5.98 -1.67
N LEU A 60 0.49 6.72 -2.54
CA LEU A 60 1.92 6.57 -2.76
C LEU A 60 2.74 6.98 -1.52
N GLU A 61 2.40 8.10 -0.88
CA GLU A 61 3.04 8.55 0.38
C GLU A 61 2.78 7.55 1.51
N ALA A 62 1.56 7.05 1.61
CA ALA A 62 1.24 5.99 2.57
C ALA A 62 2.12 4.75 2.35
N LEU A 63 2.31 4.32 1.10
CA LEU A 63 3.21 3.21 0.76
C LEU A 63 4.67 3.54 1.09
N GLU A 64 5.15 4.76 0.84
CA GLU A 64 6.50 5.19 1.24
C GLU A 64 6.71 5.05 2.75
N THR A 65 5.72 5.45 3.54
CA THR A 65 5.74 5.29 5.01
C THR A 65 5.74 3.82 5.41
N LEU A 66 4.85 3.01 4.84
CA LEU A 66 4.72 1.59 5.16
C LEU A 66 5.94 0.75 4.75
N ARG A 67 6.72 1.20 3.77
CA ARG A 67 7.96 0.55 3.32
C ARG A 67 9.16 0.81 4.23
N GLN A 68 9.04 1.66 5.23
CA GLN A 68 10.14 1.94 6.14
C GLN A 68 10.58 0.67 6.89
N PRO A 69 11.91 0.44 7.05
CA PRO A 69 12.43 -0.78 7.66
C PRO A 69 11.91 -1.04 9.08
N ASN A 70 11.64 0.01 9.85
CA ASN A 70 11.08 -0.07 11.19
C ASN A 70 9.67 -0.67 11.22
N LEU A 71 8.92 -0.63 10.13
CA LEU A 71 7.61 -1.27 10.01
C LEU A 71 7.71 -2.65 9.34
N CYS A 72 8.46 -2.75 8.25
CA CYS A 72 8.54 -4.00 7.47
C CYS A 72 9.29 -5.14 8.18
N ASN A 73 10.27 -4.83 9.03
CA ASN A 73 11.16 -5.82 9.64
C ASN A 73 10.71 -6.32 11.02
N ARG A 74 9.60 -5.83 11.57
CA ARG A 74 9.12 -6.12 12.94
C ARG A 74 8.26 -7.36 13.09
N GLY A 75 8.05 -8.15 12.03
CA GLY A 75 7.03 -9.21 12.07
C GLY A 75 5.58 -8.69 12.05
N LEU A 76 5.39 -7.38 11.80
CA LEU A 76 4.09 -6.75 11.64
C LEU A 76 3.43 -7.22 10.33
N HIS A 77 2.21 -7.75 10.45
CA HIS A 77 1.39 -8.06 9.27
C HIS A 77 0.68 -6.81 8.79
N ILE A 78 1.04 -6.33 7.60
CA ILE A 78 0.44 -5.13 7.00
C ILE A 78 -0.54 -5.58 5.92
N TYR A 79 -1.81 -5.19 6.08
CA TYR A 79 -2.89 -5.46 5.16
C TYR A 79 -3.33 -4.17 4.48
N LEU A 80 -3.44 -4.20 3.17
CA LEU A 80 -3.94 -3.09 2.35
C LEU A 80 -5.31 -3.46 1.81
N LEU A 81 -6.33 -2.68 2.15
CA LEU A 81 -7.67 -2.83 1.59
C LEU A 81 -7.76 -1.99 0.31
N ALA A 82 -8.12 -2.59 -0.80
CA ALA A 82 -8.23 -1.92 -2.08
C ALA A 82 -9.42 -2.47 -2.89
N SER A 83 -9.93 -1.66 -3.83
CA SER A 83 -10.98 -2.11 -4.74
C SER A 83 -10.47 -3.23 -5.65
N LYS A 84 -11.26 -4.29 -5.82
CA LYS A 84 -10.98 -5.35 -6.78
C LYS A 84 -11.15 -4.91 -8.24
N ASP A 85 -11.85 -3.81 -8.48
CA ASP A 85 -12.17 -3.31 -9.81
C ASP A 85 -10.96 -2.71 -10.53
N ASP A 86 -9.84 -2.53 -9.82
CA ASP A 86 -8.58 -2.04 -10.37
C ASP A 86 -7.45 -3.10 -10.25
N PRO A 87 -7.36 -4.05 -11.19
CA PRO A 87 -6.33 -5.09 -11.15
C PRO A 87 -4.90 -4.55 -11.20
N ALA A 88 -4.68 -3.43 -11.90
CA ALA A 88 -3.37 -2.79 -11.99
C ALA A 88 -2.95 -2.19 -10.64
N GLN A 89 -3.87 -1.51 -9.95
CA GLN A 89 -3.63 -1.04 -8.58
C GLN A 89 -3.35 -2.21 -7.62
N MET A 90 -4.15 -3.27 -7.68
CA MET A 90 -3.95 -4.46 -6.85
C MET A 90 -2.57 -5.10 -7.07
N SER A 91 -2.14 -5.21 -8.34
CA SER A 91 -0.81 -5.74 -8.69
C SER A 91 0.30 -4.82 -8.19
N PHE A 92 0.13 -3.49 -8.33
CA PHE A 92 1.07 -2.50 -7.83
C PHE A 92 1.21 -2.59 -6.30
N LEU A 93 0.11 -2.65 -5.57
CA LEU A 93 0.12 -2.73 -4.11
C LEU A 93 0.82 -4.01 -3.61
N ARG A 94 0.59 -5.15 -4.28
CA ARG A 94 1.29 -6.42 -3.97
C ARG A 94 2.80 -6.33 -4.22
N ALA A 95 3.22 -5.62 -5.27
CA ALA A 95 4.63 -5.44 -5.60
C ALA A 95 5.30 -4.33 -4.77
N ALA A 96 4.52 -3.42 -4.17
CA ALA A 96 5.03 -2.27 -3.45
C ALA A 96 5.78 -2.65 -2.17
N GLY A 97 5.46 -3.75 -1.52
CA GLY A 97 6.11 -4.15 -0.28
C GLY A 97 5.63 -5.52 0.22
N PRO A 98 6.08 -5.97 1.37
CA PRO A 98 5.66 -7.23 1.97
C PRO A 98 4.24 -7.10 2.57
N PHE A 99 3.29 -6.66 1.76
CA PHE A 99 1.92 -6.37 2.14
C PHE A 99 0.96 -7.49 1.73
N HIS A 100 -0.07 -7.70 2.53
CA HIS A 100 -1.21 -8.55 2.18
C HIS A 100 -2.29 -7.65 1.58
N VAL A 101 -2.60 -7.80 0.30
CA VAL A 101 -3.62 -6.99 -0.37
C VAL A 101 -4.94 -7.75 -0.39
N ILE A 102 -5.96 -7.18 0.24
CA ILE A 102 -7.28 -7.74 0.42
C ILE A 102 -8.31 -6.88 -0.31
N ALA A 103 -9.28 -7.51 -0.97
CA ALA A 103 -10.40 -6.79 -1.55
C ALA A 103 -11.26 -6.15 -0.46
N ARG A 104 -11.55 -4.84 -0.61
CA ARG A 104 -12.30 -4.06 0.37
C ARG A 104 -13.76 -4.50 0.52
N ASP A 105 -14.33 -5.08 -0.51
CA ASP A 105 -15.73 -5.52 -0.60
C ASP A 105 -15.98 -6.94 -0.06
N LEU A 106 -15.00 -7.56 0.60
CA LEU A 106 -15.21 -8.84 1.25
C LEU A 106 -16.25 -8.74 2.38
N SER A 107 -17.13 -9.73 2.45
CA SER A 107 -18.02 -9.86 3.59
C SER A 107 -17.24 -10.21 4.89
N VAL A 108 -17.87 -10.00 6.03
CA VAL A 108 -17.24 -10.09 7.38
C VAL A 108 -16.49 -11.40 7.59
N VAL A 109 -17.08 -12.56 7.18
CA VAL A 109 -16.48 -13.86 7.46
C VAL A 109 -15.19 -14.10 6.64
N PRO A 110 -15.16 -13.99 5.29
CA PRO A 110 -13.93 -14.10 4.52
C PRO A 110 -12.89 -13.02 4.91
N PHE A 111 -13.32 -11.81 5.23
CA PHE A 111 -12.41 -10.76 5.69
C PHE A 111 -11.70 -11.16 6.99
N ARG A 112 -12.47 -11.65 7.97
CA ARG A 112 -11.93 -12.16 9.24
C ARG A 112 -10.97 -13.33 9.02
N GLN A 113 -11.32 -14.26 8.14
CA GLN A 113 -10.45 -15.39 7.79
C GLN A 113 -9.13 -14.93 7.18
N ALA A 114 -9.16 -13.97 6.24
CA ALA A 114 -7.96 -13.41 5.61
C ALA A 114 -7.02 -12.73 6.61
N LEU A 115 -7.55 -12.18 7.71
CA LEU A 115 -6.75 -11.57 8.77
C LEU A 115 -6.22 -12.59 9.80
N LEU A 116 -6.97 -13.67 10.06
CA LEU A 116 -6.57 -14.71 11.01
C LEU A 116 -5.56 -15.71 10.42
N VAL A 117 -5.72 -16.00 9.14
CA VAL A 117 -4.81 -16.87 8.37
C VAL A 117 -4.24 -16.02 7.25
N PRO A 118 -3.14 -15.28 7.51
CA PRO A 118 -2.49 -14.54 6.45
C PRO A 118 -2.23 -15.50 5.28
N PRO A 119 -2.62 -15.15 4.05
CA PRO A 119 -2.27 -15.98 2.90
C PRO A 119 -0.75 -16.17 2.93
N GLU A 120 -0.30 -17.40 2.72
CA GLU A 120 1.14 -17.68 2.62
C GLU A 120 1.74 -16.63 1.70
N ARG A 121 2.70 -15.88 2.22
CA ARG A 121 3.45 -14.95 1.37
C ARG A 121 4.02 -15.80 0.27
N SER A 122 3.58 -15.61 -0.95
CA SER A 122 4.29 -16.19 -2.07
C SER A 122 5.73 -15.71 -1.93
N ILE A 123 6.62 -16.59 -1.50
CA ILE A 123 8.05 -16.31 -1.25
C ILE A 123 8.70 -15.68 -2.49
N HIS A 124 8.03 -15.81 -3.62
CA HIS A 124 8.44 -15.32 -4.93
C HIS A 124 7.63 -14.12 -5.46
N ALA A 125 6.76 -13.50 -4.65
CA ALA A 125 6.10 -12.28 -5.10
C ALA A 125 7.15 -11.20 -5.35
N PRO A 126 7.29 -10.70 -6.58
CA PRO A 126 8.32 -9.72 -6.91
C PRO A 126 8.00 -8.41 -6.20
N LEU A 127 8.86 -8.04 -5.28
CA LEU A 127 8.79 -6.73 -4.63
C LEU A 127 9.58 -5.72 -5.46
N PHE A 128 9.14 -4.47 -5.49
CA PHE A 128 9.95 -3.40 -6.07
C PHE A 128 11.20 -3.18 -5.21
N PRO A 129 12.40 -3.45 -5.74
CA PRO A 129 13.65 -3.09 -5.06
C PRO A 129 13.74 -1.58 -4.82
N ALA A 130 14.63 -1.15 -3.94
CA ALA A 130 14.75 0.26 -3.56
C ALA A 130 15.00 1.20 -4.76
N THR A 131 15.77 0.77 -5.76
CA THR A 131 16.06 1.57 -6.95
C THR A 131 14.82 1.70 -7.84
N GLU A 132 14.10 0.60 -8.07
CA GLU A 132 12.85 0.57 -8.84
C GLU A 132 11.78 1.44 -8.16
N TRP A 133 11.67 1.33 -6.84
CA TRP A 133 10.77 2.20 -6.08
C TRP A 133 11.11 3.69 -6.27
N LYS A 134 12.39 4.06 -6.19
CA LYS A 134 12.86 5.44 -6.45
C LYS A 134 12.52 5.92 -7.86
N ILE A 135 12.62 5.04 -8.86
CA ILE A 135 12.22 5.37 -10.25
C ILE A 135 10.71 5.65 -10.30
N LEU A 136 9.90 4.74 -9.75
CA LEU A 136 8.43 4.86 -9.76
C LEU A 136 7.94 6.09 -9.00
N SER A 137 8.44 6.35 -7.80
CA SER A 137 8.08 7.52 -7.01
C SER A 137 8.55 8.84 -7.66
N SER A 138 9.70 8.83 -8.34
CA SER A 138 10.16 10.00 -9.10
C SER A 138 9.31 10.28 -10.33
N LEU A 139 8.86 9.24 -11.05
CA LEU A 139 7.92 9.36 -12.15
C LEU A 139 6.55 9.89 -11.69
N ALA A 140 6.07 9.40 -10.55
CA ALA A 140 4.82 9.86 -9.94
C ALA A 140 4.86 11.37 -9.59
N ARG A 141 6.04 11.89 -9.24
CA ARG A 141 6.29 13.32 -9.01
C ARG A 141 6.50 14.12 -10.30
N GLY A 142 6.32 13.52 -11.48
CA GLY A 142 6.43 14.17 -12.78
C GLY A 142 7.86 14.36 -13.29
N LEU A 143 8.87 13.70 -12.70
CA LEU A 143 10.23 13.81 -13.19
C LEU A 143 10.42 13.06 -14.52
N THR A 144 11.18 13.68 -15.43
CA THR A 144 11.54 13.03 -16.69
C THR A 144 12.56 11.90 -16.48
N MET A 145 12.55 10.89 -17.34
CA MET A 145 13.48 9.76 -17.30
C MET A 145 14.95 10.20 -17.30
N LYS A 146 15.28 11.29 -18.06
CA LYS A 146 16.65 11.85 -18.07
C LYS A 146 17.03 12.43 -16.71
N ARG A 147 16.10 13.12 -16.03
CA ARG A 147 16.32 13.67 -14.70
C ARG A 147 16.48 12.57 -13.64
N ILE A 148 15.65 11.53 -13.72
CA ILE A 148 15.74 10.35 -12.86
C ILE A 148 17.09 9.65 -13.02
N ALA A 149 17.54 9.46 -14.26
CA ALA A 149 18.84 8.85 -14.56
C ALA A 149 19.99 9.63 -13.90
N ARG A 150 19.97 10.97 -14.00
CA ARG A 150 20.96 11.83 -13.33
C ARG A 150 20.90 11.73 -11.81
N GLN A 151 19.70 11.79 -11.21
CA GLN A 151 19.51 11.72 -9.75
C GLN A 151 19.97 10.39 -9.15
N LEU A 152 19.77 9.29 -9.89
CA LEU A 152 20.16 7.95 -9.43
C LEU A 152 21.58 7.56 -9.84
N ASN A 153 22.29 8.47 -10.55
CA ASN A 153 23.61 8.19 -11.13
C ASN A 153 23.62 6.90 -11.99
N LEU A 154 22.58 6.73 -12.79
CA LEU A 154 22.40 5.58 -13.69
C LEU A 154 22.40 6.02 -15.14
N PRO A 155 22.96 5.21 -16.06
CA PRO A 155 22.80 5.42 -17.50
C PRO A 155 21.31 5.42 -17.88
N TYR A 156 20.91 6.32 -18.79
CA TYR A 156 19.52 6.45 -19.25
C TYR A 156 18.90 5.12 -19.69
N HIS A 157 19.63 4.35 -20.49
CA HIS A 157 19.14 3.06 -20.98
C HIS A 157 18.83 2.05 -19.85
N ARG A 158 19.58 2.10 -18.75
CA ARG A 158 19.31 1.26 -17.56
C ARG A 158 18.02 1.64 -16.86
N VAL A 159 17.71 2.94 -16.77
CA VAL A 159 16.44 3.40 -16.19
C VAL A 159 15.28 2.96 -17.07
N VAL A 160 15.41 3.08 -18.40
CA VAL A 160 14.41 2.59 -19.36
C VAL A 160 14.21 1.07 -19.24
N TYR A 161 15.29 0.30 -19.18
CA TYR A 161 15.21 -1.16 -19.03
C TYR A 161 14.49 -1.56 -17.75
N ARG A 162 14.85 -0.97 -16.60
CA ARG A 162 14.20 -1.22 -15.31
C ARG A 162 12.71 -0.89 -15.36
N LEU A 163 12.35 0.24 -15.96
CA LEU A 163 10.95 0.62 -16.13
C LEU A 163 10.17 -0.41 -16.96
N ASN A 164 10.72 -0.85 -18.08
CA ASN A 164 10.08 -1.87 -18.92
C ASN A 164 9.91 -3.22 -18.19
N THR A 165 10.82 -3.55 -17.28
CA THR A 165 10.67 -4.71 -16.41
C THR A 165 9.48 -4.52 -15.45
N GLN A 166 9.29 -3.32 -14.89
CA GLN A 166 8.15 -3.03 -14.02
C GLN A 166 6.82 -3.06 -14.78
N LEU A 167 6.78 -2.57 -16.03
CA LEU A 167 5.58 -2.66 -16.87
C LEU A 167 5.13 -4.12 -17.04
N ARG A 168 6.06 -5.01 -17.36
CA ARG A 168 5.77 -6.45 -17.51
C ARG A 168 5.30 -7.09 -16.21
N LEU A 169 5.94 -6.75 -15.09
CA LEU A 169 5.58 -7.24 -13.77
C LEU A 169 4.16 -6.83 -13.37
N LEU A 170 3.75 -5.62 -13.73
CA LEU A 170 2.42 -5.08 -13.44
C LEU A 170 1.36 -5.49 -14.49
N GLY A 171 1.75 -6.16 -15.58
CA GLY A 171 0.85 -6.46 -16.70
C GLY A 171 0.38 -5.22 -17.46
N LEU A 172 1.15 -4.13 -17.44
CA LEU A 172 0.80 -2.89 -18.10
C LEU A 172 1.35 -2.88 -19.54
N PRO A 173 0.54 -2.44 -20.53
CA PRO A 173 0.93 -2.48 -21.93
C PRO A 173 2.03 -1.46 -22.28
N ASP A 174 2.01 -0.30 -21.61
CA ASP A 174 2.87 0.81 -21.96
C ASP A 174 3.17 1.73 -20.77
N ARG A 175 4.08 2.67 -21.00
CA ARG A 175 4.48 3.66 -20.02
C ARG A 175 3.36 4.63 -19.63
N GLN A 176 2.47 4.95 -20.56
CA GLN A 176 1.38 5.87 -20.30
C GLN A 176 0.39 5.27 -19.29
N SER A 177 0.07 3.99 -19.44
CA SER A 177 -0.73 3.23 -18.48
C SER A 177 -0.12 3.25 -17.07
N LEU A 178 1.22 3.13 -16.98
CA LEU A 178 1.91 3.25 -15.70
C LEU A 178 1.82 4.67 -15.12
N ILE A 179 2.02 5.69 -15.94
CA ILE A 179 1.89 7.10 -15.49
C ILE A 179 0.47 7.37 -15.00
N HIS A 180 -0.54 6.88 -15.70
CA HIS A 180 -1.94 6.99 -15.24
C HIS A 180 -2.18 6.26 -13.92
N LEU A 181 -1.64 5.07 -13.74
CA LEU A 181 -1.71 4.34 -12.48
C LEU A 181 -1.04 5.13 -11.34
N LEU A 182 0.19 5.60 -11.55
CA LEU A 182 0.93 6.39 -10.57
C LEU A 182 0.19 7.68 -10.22
N HIS A 183 -0.36 8.38 -11.21
CA HIS A 183 -1.17 9.58 -11.00
C HIS A 183 -2.40 9.28 -10.13
N ARG A 184 -3.13 8.19 -10.37
CA ARG A 184 -4.25 7.78 -9.51
C ARG A 184 -3.83 7.46 -8.08
N LEU A 185 -2.61 6.94 -7.89
CA LEU A 185 -2.05 6.67 -6.57
C LEU A 185 -1.59 7.94 -5.84
N THR A 186 -1.30 9.03 -6.57
CA THR A 186 -0.93 10.33 -5.99
C THR A 186 -2.13 11.23 -5.70
N LEU A 187 -3.28 11.01 -6.36
CA LEU A 187 -4.47 11.80 -6.12
C LEU A 187 -5.11 11.48 -4.77
N ASN A 188 -5.36 12.52 -3.99
CA ASN A 188 -6.21 12.45 -2.81
C ASN A 188 -7.67 12.55 -3.26
N ARG A 189 -8.52 11.57 -2.92
CA ARG A 189 -9.96 11.58 -3.31
C ARG A 189 -10.75 12.75 -2.71
N HIS A 190 -10.24 13.45 -1.73
CA HIS A 190 -10.96 14.57 -1.09
C HIS A 190 -11.12 15.83 -1.94
N HIS A 191 -10.55 15.91 -3.15
CA HIS A 191 -10.73 17.05 -4.06
C HIS A 191 -11.79 16.82 -5.16
N GLN A 192 -12.55 15.72 -5.14
CA GLN A 192 -13.56 15.42 -6.17
C GLN A 192 -15.02 15.60 -5.71
N THR A 193 -15.26 16.26 -4.57
CA THR A 193 -16.61 16.64 -4.15
C THR A 193 -16.70 18.17 -4.06
N LEU A 194 -16.84 18.82 -5.20
CA LEU A 194 -17.44 20.14 -5.40
C LEU A 194 -18.34 20.06 -6.62
#